data_a8097eb0f56d2508f5640c2d8ef7b1ac
#
_entry.id   a8097eb0f56d2508f5640c2d8ef7b1ac
#
_cell.length_a   1.000
_cell.length_b   1.000
_cell.length_c   1.000
_cell.angle_alpha   90.00
_cell.angle_beta   90.00
_cell.angle_gamma   90.00
#
_symmetry.space_group_name_H-M   'P 1'
#
loop_
_entity.id
_entity.type
_entity.pdbx_description
1 polymer ?
#
loop_
_entity_poly.entity_id
_entity_poly.type
_entity_poly.pdbx_seq_one_letter_code
_entity_poly.pdbx_strand_id
1 'polypeptide(L)'
;MRRNSCDRVEQYCTAVIITLLASISLGAFDDSKDAIVKLEYAQAEAIVALDFETLDRLYADDFRFTHGTGVVHGKTDWLESLRTGESVYVSREHETLEVEIHSDLAVSYGQLHIHSYFQGEERWFMARYVRVYVRRDENWQLVSHRTVEQRDLR
;
A
#
# COMPACT_ATOMS: atom_id res chain seq x y z
N MET A 1 65.35 24.74 -34.24
CA MET A 1 64.83 23.43 -33.73
C MET A 1 63.67 23.70 -32.82
N ARG A 2 62.45 23.57 -33.30
CA ARG A 2 61.22 23.81 -32.55
C ARG A 2 60.81 22.50 -31.86
N ARG A 3 60.61 22.47 -30.54
CA ARG A 3 59.99 21.37 -29.81
C ARG A 3 58.53 21.70 -29.58
N ASN A 4 57.67 20.81 -30.01
CA ASN A 4 56.23 20.93 -29.92
C ASN A 4 55.70 20.84 -28.50
N SER A 5 54.87 21.81 -28.18
CA SER A 5 54.01 21.87 -27.02
C SER A 5 52.71 21.14 -27.37
N CYS A 6 52.58 19.89 -26.96
CA CYS A 6 51.30 19.15 -27.14
C CYS A 6 51.18 17.93 -26.21
N ASP A 7 51.42 18.10 -24.89
CA ASP A 7 51.29 17.04 -23.91
C ASP A 7 50.81 17.58 -22.54
N ARG A 8 49.71 18.33 -22.50
CA ARG A 8 49.17 18.74 -21.24
C ARG A 8 47.65 18.96 -21.21
N VAL A 9 46.88 18.25 -21.98
CA VAL A 9 45.39 18.41 -21.98
C VAL A 9 44.64 17.11 -21.63
N GLU A 10 45.29 15.94 -21.52
CA GLU A 10 44.59 14.65 -21.30
C GLU A 10 44.46 14.20 -19.85
N GLN A 11 44.87 15.01 -18.84
CA GLN A 11 44.85 14.53 -17.43
C GLN A 11 43.73 15.05 -16.56
N TYR A 12 42.76 15.80 -17.08
CA TYR A 12 41.68 16.39 -16.27
C TYR A 12 40.26 15.87 -16.57
N CYS A 13 40.08 14.87 -17.45
CA CYS A 13 38.75 14.35 -17.80
C CYS A 13 38.31 13.09 -17.06
N THR A 14 39.10 12.51 -16.16
CA THR A 14 38.77 11.23 -15.51
C THR A 14 38.34 11.32 -14.04
N ALA A 15 38.25 12.52 -13.46
CA ALA A 15 37.97 12.68 -12.01
C ALA A 15 36.59 13.25 -11.66
N VAL A 16 35.66 13.46 -12.59
CA VAL A 16 34.37 14.13 -12.34
C VAL A 16 33.15 13.21 -12.44
N ILE A 17 33.29 11.93 -12.79
CA ILE A 17 32.13 11.02 -13.07
C ILE A 17 31.76 10.12 -11.88
N ILE A 18 32.50 10.08 -10.77
CA ILE A 18 32.23 9.09 -9.67
C ILE A 18 31.40 9.65 -8.51
N THR A 19 31.01 10.92 -8.49
CA THR A 19 30.32 11.53 -7.32
C THR A 19 28.82 11.77 -7.50
N LEU A 20 28.16 11.25 -8.53
CA LEU A 20 26.73 11.53 -8.81
C LEU A 20 25.78 10.33 -8.69
N LEU A 21 26.20 9.19 -8.14
CA LEU A 21 25.36 8.00 -8.05
C LEU A 21 24.91 7.62 -6.63
N ALA A 22 25.22 8.40 -5.62
CA ALA A 22 24.89 8.07 -4.21
C ALA A 22 23.66 8.80 -3.63
N SER A 23 22.98 9.66 -4.39
CA SER A 23 21.93 10.54 -3.83
C SER A 23 20.48 10.11 -4.21
N ILE A 24 20.28 9.02 -4.96
CA ILE A 24 18.95 8.70 -5.51
C ILE A 24 18.14 7.73 -4.64
N SER A 25 18.76 7.01 -3.70
CA SER A 25 18.06 5.94 -2.99
C SER A 25 17.20 6.38 -1.80
N LEU A 26 17.52 7.47 -1.11
CA LEU A 26 16.80 7.86 0.10
C LEU A 26 15.42 8.49 -0.20
N GLY A 27 15.31 9.28 -1.27
CA GLY A 27 14.05 9.90 -1.68
C GLY A 27 13.00 8.88 -2.18
N ALA A 28 13.43 7.84 -2.90
CA ALA A 28 12.53 6.85 -3.47
C ALA A 28 11.87 5.94 -2.42
N PHE A 29 12.53 5.69 -1.29
CA PHE A 29 11.94 4.90 -0.19
C PHE A 29 10.90 5.69 0.60
N ASP A 30 11.12 6.98 0.81
CA ASP A 30 10.18 7.87 1.50
C ASP A 30 8.91 8.06 0.65
N ASP A 31 9.07 8.33 -0.65
CA ASP A 31 7.95 8.41 -1.61
C ASP A 31 7.11 7.12 -1.66
N SER A 32 7.75 5.95 -1.57
CA SER A 32 7.04 4.65 -1.56
C SER A 32 6.23 4.44 -0.29
N LYS A 33 6.78 4.80 0.87
CA LYS A 33 6.07 4.72 2.16
C LYS A 33 4.85 5.63 2.17
N ASP A 34 5.01 6.87 1.74
CA ASP A 34 3.92 7.84 1.64
C ASP A 34 2.84 7.39 0.64
N ALA A 35 3.24 6.76 -0.46
CA ALA A 35 2.31 6.18 -1.42
C ALA A 35 1.44 5.09 -0.78
N ILE A 36 2.03 4.17 0.00
CA ILE A 36 1.26 3.13 0.71
C ILE A 36 0.34 3.74 1.76
N VAL A 37 0.80 4.72 2.55
CA VAL A 37 -0.04 5.42 3.52
C VAL A 37 -1.25 6.05 2.84
N LYS A 38 -1.07 6.72 1.70
CA LYS A 38 -2.18 7.28 0.91
C LYS A 38 -3.16 6.21 0.43
N LEU A 39 -2.66 5.06 -0.03
CA LEU A 39 -3.51 3.93 -0.45
C LEU A 39 -4.31 3.33 0.71
N GLU A 40 -3.74 3.27 1.92
CA GLU A 40 -4.44 2.80 3.12
C GLU A 40 -5.66 3.66 3.45
N TYR A 41 -5.50 5.00 3.45
CA TYR A 41 -6.61 5.92 3.67
C TYR A 41 -7.59 5.91 2.50
N ALA A 42 -7.13 5.93 1.26
CA ALA A 42 -7.98 5.86 0.08
C ALA A 42 -8.84 4.58 0.06
N GLN A 43 -8.28 3.43 0.47
CA GLN A 43 -9.02 2.19 0.62
C GLN A 43 -10.11 2.28 1.68
N ALA A 44 -9.81 2.86 2.84
CA ALA A 44 -10.79 3.01 3.92
C ALA A 44 -11.96 3.90 3.47
N GLU A 45 -11.67 5.02 2.83
CA GLU A 45 -12.66 5.96 2.28
C GLU A 45 -13.48 5.33 1.15
N ALA A 46 -12.83 4.66 0.20
CA ALA A 46 -13.49 4.03 -0.94
C ALA A 46 -14.46 2.91 -0.53
N ILE A 47 -14.14 2.14 0.52
CA ILE A 47 -15.05 1.13 1.07
C ILE A 47 -16.30 1.79 1.64
N VAL A 48 -16.17 2.85 2.42
CA VAL A 48 -17.30 3.58 3.01
C VAL A 48 -18.14 4.26 1.93
N ALA A 49 -17.49 4.86 0.93
CA ALA A 49 -18.15 5.55 -0.18
C ALA A 49 -18.71 4.62 -1.27
N LEU A 50 -18.40 3.32 -1.21
CA LEU A 50 -18.68 2.34 -2.27
C LEU A 50 -18.09 2.76 -3.64
N ASP A 51 -16.90 3.37 -3.61
CA ASP A 51 -16.14 3.75 -4.82
C ASP A 51 -15.46 2.51 -5.43
N PHE A 52 -16.24 1.77 -6.22
CA PHE A 52 -15.78 0.53 -6.85
C PHE A 52 -14.69 0.75 -7.90
N GLU A 53 -14.61 1.93 -8.51
CA GLU A 53 -13.55 2.23 -9.48
C GLU A 53 -12.20 2.31 -8.76
N THR A 54 -12.12 3.02 -7.64
CA THR A 54 -10.92 3.08 -6.82
C THR A 54 -10.58 1.72 -6.22
N LEU A 55 -11.54 0.97 -5.69
CA LEU A 55 -11.33 -0.35 -5.12
C LEU A 55 -10.83 -1.36 -6.16
N ASP A 56 -11.38 -1.32 -7.38
CA ASP A 56 -10.96 -2.22 -8.46
C ASP A 56 -9.51 -1.99 -8.90
N ARG A 57 -9.07 -0.73 -8.97
CA ARG A 57 -7.68 -0.40 -9.26
C ARG A 57 -6.72 -0.78 -8.13
N LEU A 58 -7.15 -0.61 -6.89
CA LEU A 58 -6.33 -0.85 -5.70
C LEU A 58 -6.12 -2.33 -5.43
N TYR A 59 -7.15 -3.16 -5.59
CA TYR A 59 -7.04 -4.60 -5.37
C TYR A 59 -6.47 -5.30 -6.61
N ALA A 60 -5.43 -6.10 -6.41
CA ALA A 60 -4.91 -6.98 -7.45
C ALA A 60 -5.92 -8.09 -7.80
N ASP A 61 -5.87 -8.65 -9.01
CA ASP A 61 -6.77 -9.72 -9.42
C ASP A 61 -6.61 -11.00 -8.58
N ASP A 62 -5.39 -11.22 -8.07
CA ASP A 62 -5.05 -12.32 -7.16
C ASP A 62 -5.23 -11.98 -5.67
N PHE A 63 -5.89 -10.86 -5.36
CA PHE A 63 -6.15 -10.41 -3.98
C PHE A 63 -6.86 -11.47 -3.14
N ARG A 64 -6.44 -11.55 -1.87
CA ARG A 64 -7.08 -12.40 -0.85
C ARG A 64 -7.31 -11.62 0.43
N PHE A 65 -8.54 -11.66 0.91
CA PHE A 65 -8.94 -11.13 2.20
C PHE A 65 -9.27 -12.27 3.15
N THR A 66 -8.49 -12.43 4.21
CA THR A 66 -8.84 -13.30 5.33
C THR A 66 -9.49 -12.47 6.44
N HIS A 67 -10.75 -12.72 6.69
CA HIS A 67 -11.53 -12.08 7.74
C HIS A 67 -11.14 -12.59 9.13
N GLY A 68 -11.51 -11.86 10.20
CA GLY A 68 -11.30 -12.28 11.58
C GLY A 68 -12.00 -13.60 11.95
N THR A 69 -13.02 -13.98 11.18
CA THR A 69 -13.74 -15.27 11.29
C THR A 69 -13.00 -16.44 10.63
N GLY A 70 -11.92 -16.17 9.88
CA GLY A 70 -11.19 -17.15 9.08
C GLY A 70 -11.75 -17.37 7.67
N VAL A 71 -12.88 -16.77 7.31
CA VAL A 71 -13.40 -16.78 5.93
C VAL A 71 -12.42 -16.06 5.02
N VAL A 72 -12.23 -16.62 3.80
CA VAL A 72 -11.31 -16.02 2.80
C VAL A 72 -12.12 -15.66 1.55
N HIS A 73 -12.09 -14.38 1.18
CA HIS A 73 -12.64 -13.86 -0.08
C HIS A 73 -11.53 -13.55 -1.08
N GLY A 74 -11.82 -13.78 -2.36
CA GLY A 74 -11.11 -13.16 -3.46
C GLY A 74 -11.59 -11.72 -3.71
N LYS A 75 -10.96 -11.03 -4.67
CA LYS A 75 -11.36 -9.66 -5.07
C LYS A 75 -12.84 -9.60 -5.44
N THR A 76 -13.30 -10.50 -6.30
CA THR A 76 -14.69 -10.54 -6.78
C THR A 76 -15.69 -10.72 -5.64
N ASP A 77 -15.47 -11.74 -4.78
CA ASP A 77 -16.37 -12.01 -3.67
C ASP A 77 -16.42 -10.85 -2.66
N TRP A 78 -15.25 -10.27 -2.40
CA TRP A 78 -15.16 -9.12 -1.50
C TRP A 78 -15.92 -7.90 -2.04
N LEU A 79 -15.68 -7.51 -3.29
CA LEU A 79 -16.38 -6.38 -3.91
C LEU A 79 -17.89 -6.64 -4.06
N GLU A 80 -18.29 -7.89 -4.32
CA GLU A 80 -19.70 -8.26 -4.40
C GLU A 80 -20.40 -8.14 -3.04
N SER A 81 -19.74 -8.53 -1.94
CA SER A 81 -20.31 -8.38 -0.59
C SER A 81 -20.61 -6.92 -0.23
N LEU A 82 -19.80 -5.99 -0.74
CA LEU A 82 -20.03 -4.55 -0.61
C LEU A 82 -21.17 -4.07 -1.52
N ARG A 83 -21.21 -4.56 -2.78
CA ARG A 83 -22.19 -4.15 -3.79
C ARG A 83 -23.60 -4.59 -3.44
N THR A 84 -23.74 -5.78 -2.87
CA THR A 84 -25.05 -6.34 -2.47
C THR A 84 -25.55 -5.80 -1.13
N GLY A 85 -24.70 -5.06 -0.40
CA GLY A 85 -25.02 -4.57 0.94
C GLY A 85 -24.99 -5.66 2.02
N GLU A 86 -24.42 -6.84 1.75
CA GLU A 86 -24.15 -7.84 2.78
C GLU A 86 -23.22 -7.27 3.85
N SER A 87 -22.23 -6.48 3.43
CA SER A 87 -21.35 -5.70 4.30
C SER A 87 -21.48 -4.22 3.98
N VAL A 88 -21.96 -3.43 4.94
CA VAL A 88 -22.07 -1.96 4.83
C VAL A 88 -21.16 -1.32 5.86
N TYR A 89 -20.23 -0.51 5.42
CA TYR A 89 -19.32 0.22 6.32
C TYR A 89 -19.76 1.67 6.47
N VAL A 90 -19.93 2.11 7.71
CA VAL A 90 -20.28 3.50 8.07
C VAL A 90 -19.00 4.29 8.34
N SER A 91 -18.04 3.69 9.02
CA SER A 91 -16.70 4.27 9.20
C SER A 91 -15.61 3.19 9.26
N ARG A 92 -14.40 3.59 8.86
CA ARG A 92 -13.17 2.79 8.95
C ARG A 92 -12.03 3.74 9.27
N GLU A 93 -11.67 3.83 10.53
CA GLU A 93 -10.70 4.82 11.01
C GLU A 93 -9.41 4.13 11.46
N HIS A 94 -8.27 4.58 10.92
CA HIS A 94 -6.97 4.11 11.37
C HIS A 94 -6.64 4.71 12.74
N GLU A 95 -6.51 3.85 13.75
CA GLU A 95 -5.95 4.23 15.05
C GLU A 95 -4.42 4.19 14.99
N THR A 96 -3.88 3.15 14.36
CA THR A 96 -2.44 3.02 14.09
C THR A 96 -2.23 2.53 12.66
N LEU A 97 -1.13 2.98 12.06
CA LEU A 97 -0.69 2.55 10.73
C LEU A 97 0.83 2.62 10.65
N GLU A 98 1.44 1.49 10.36
CA GLU A 98 2.86 1.39 10.08
C GLU A 98 3.09 0.73 8.71
N VAL A 99 4.17 1.12 8.05
CA VAL A 99 4.52 0.66 6.70
C VAL A 99 6.00 0.32 6.63
N GLU A 100 6.29 -0.85 6.10
CA GLU A 100 7.61 -1.35 5.75
C GLU A 100 7.74 -1.49 4.23
N ILE A 101 8.86 -1.05 3.65
CA ILE A 101 9.14 -1.15 2.21
C ILE A 101 10.28 -2.12 1.97
N HIS A 102 10.04 -3.08 1.08
CA HIS A 102 10.98 -4.14 0.70
C HIS A 102 11.07 -4.22 -0.83
N SER A 103 11.76 -3.27 -1.48
CA SER A 103 11.83 -3.15 -2.94
C SER A 103 10.43 -2.97 -3.56
N ASP A 104 9.95 -3.96 -4.32
CA ASP A 104 8.64 -3.95 -4.97
C ASP A 104 7.53 -4.58 -4.12
N LEU A 105 7.79 -4.81 -2.83
CA LEU A 105 6.84 -5.29 -1.85
C LEU A 105 6.75 -4.29 -0.70
N ALA A 106 5.54 -4.01 -0.23
CA ALA A 106 5.31 -3.26 0.99
C ALA A 106 4.40 -4.06 1.93
N VAL A 107 4.67 -3.94 3.22
CA VAL A 107 3.82 -4.49 4.28
C VAL A 107 3.28 -3.34 5.10
N SER A 108 1.97 -3.24 5.23
CA SER A 108 1.31 -2.36 6.19
C SER A 108 0.67 -3.16 7.29
N TYR A 109 0.69 -2.63 8.48
CA TYR A 109 0.00 -3.21 9.63
C TYR A 109 -0.47 -2.11 10.56
N GLY A 110 -1.56 -2.40 11.25
CA GLY A 110 -2.15 -1.40 12.13
C GLY A 110 -3.44 -1.86 12.75
N GLN A 111 -4.15 -0.90 13.27
CA GLN A 111 -5.44 -1.08 13.94
C GLN A 111 -6.48 -0.14 13.33
N LEU A 112 -7.65 -0.70 13.03
CA LEU A 112 -8.82 0.03 12.56
C LEU A 112 -9.92 -0.02 13.63
N HIS A 113 -10.58 1.11 13.83
CA HIS A 113 -11.90 1.17 14.44
C HIS A 113 -12.94 1.17 13.33
N ILE A 114 -13.89 0.26 13.42
CA ILE A 114 -14.86 -0.01 12.36
C ILE A 114 -16.27 0.06 12.92
N HIS A 115 -17.12 0.86 12.28
CA HIS A 115 -18.57 0.82 12.41
C HIS A 115 -19.16 0.25 11.12
N SER A 116 -19.94 -0.81 11.23
CA SER A 116 -20.52 -1.49 10.07
C SER A 116 -21.85 -2.15 10.40
N TYR A 117 -22.55 -2.54 9.32
CA TYR A 117 -23.66 -3.50 9.36
C TYR A 117 -23.25 -4.73 8.58
N PHE A 118 -23.49 -5.90 9.14
CA PHE A 118 -23.32 -7.17 8.45
C PHE A 118 -24.67 -7.91 8.49
N GLN A 119 -25.25 -8.16 7.31
CA GLN A 119 -26.59 -8.75 7.18
C GLN A 119 -27.67 -8.01 7.99
N GLY A 120 -27.53 -6.67 8.11
CA GLY A 120 -28.42 -5.81 8.85
C GLY A 120 -28.13 -5.67 10.35
N GLU A 121 -27.20 -6.45 10.90
CA GLU A 121 -26.77 -6.33 12.30
C GLU A 121 -25.68 -5.27 12.46
N GLU A 122 -25.90 -4.31 13.35
CA GLU A 122 -24.94 -3.25 13.66
C GLU A 122 -23.77 -3.82 14.46
N ARG A 123 -22.54 -3.42 14.06
CA ARG A 123 -21.31 -3.86 14.71
C ARG A 123 -20.33 -2.72 14.86
N TRP A 124 -19.76 -2.65 16.06
CA TRP A 124 -18.63 -1.78 16.39
C TRP A 124 -17.48 -2.65 16.86
N PHE A 125 -16.38 -2.63 16.15
CA PHE A 125 -15.25 -3.47 16.50
C PHE A 125 -13.92 -2.84 16.14
N MET A 126 -12.89 -3.31 16.82
CA MET A 126 -11.49 -3.08 16.47
C MET A 126 -10.97 -4.26 15.66
N ALA A 127 -10.21 -3.98 14.61
CA ALA A 127 -9.52 -4.99 13.84
C ALA A 127 -8.04 -4.64 13.70
N ARG A 128 -7.16 -5.55 14.15
CA ARG A 128 -5.74 -5.53 13.77
C ARG A 128 -5.56 -6.27 12.48
N TYR A 129 -4.71 -5.74 11.62
CA TYR A 129 -4.50 -6.30 10.29
C TYR A 129 -3.04 -6.25 9.87
N VAL A 130 -2.73 -7.12 8.91
CA VAL A 130 -1.52 -7.07 8.09
C VAL A 130 -1.96 -7.08 6.63
N ARG A 131 -1.39 -6.18 5.84
CA ARG A 131 -1.62 -6.08 4.39
C ARG A 131 -0.30 -6.16 3.65
N VAL A 132 -0.35 -6.74 2.46
CA VAL A 132 0.79 -6.84 1.56
C VAL A 132 0.43 -6.19 0.24
N TYR A 133 1.25 -5.23 -0.16
CA TYR A 133 1.19 -4.58 -1.46
C TYR A 133 2.35 -5.04 -2.32
N VAL A 134 2.13 -5.15 -3.61
CA VAL A 134 3.16 -5.44 -4.61
C VAL A 134 3.11 -4.35 -5.67
N ARG A 135 4.27 -3.86 -6.07
CA ARG A 135 4.39 -2.90 -7.16
C ARG A 135 4.46 -3.66 -8.49
N ARG A 136 3.47 -3.41 -9.36
CA ARG A 136 3.37 -3.96 -10.72
C ARG A 136 3.18 -2.80 -11.69
N ASP A 137 4.01 -2.73 -12.72
CA ASP A 137 3.94 -1.67 -13.75
C ASP A 137 3.84 -0.25 -13.12
N GLU A 138 4.75 0.06 -12.18
CA GLU A 138 4.83 1.32 -11.41
C GLU A 138 3.64 1.59 -10.46
N ASN A 139 2.67 0.69 -10.36
CA ASN A 139 1.50 0.84 -9.50
C ASN A 139 1.55 -0.13 -8.31
N TRP A 140 1.28 0.38 -7.11
CA TRP A 140 1.08 -0.45 -5.94
C TRP A 140 -0.32 -1.06 -5.93
N GLN A 141 -0.41 -2.37 -5.77
CA GLN A 141 -1.66 -3.10 -5.67
C GLN A 141 -1.69 -3.95 -4.40
N LEU A 142 -2.82 -3.94 -3.71
CA LEU A 142 -3.06 -4.77 -2.53
C LEU A 142 -3.32 -6.22 -2.96
N VAL A 143 -2.43 -7.14 -2.57
CA VAL A 143 -2.54 -8.57 -2.88
C VAL A 143 -3.03 -9.41 -1.71
N SER A 144 -2.86 -8.92 -0.48
CA SER A 144 -3.26 -9.68 0.71
C SER A 144 -3.70 -8.76 1.83
N HIS A 145 -4.87 -9.06 2.41
CA HIS A 145 -5.32 -8.52 3.69
C HIS A 145 -5.55 -9.68 4.66
N ARG A 146 -4.99 -9.57 5.86
CA ARG A 146 -5.19 -10.52 6.95
C ARG A 146 -5.67 -9.78 8.18
N THR A 147 -6.88 -10.07 8.64
CA THR A 147 -7.31 -9.68 9.98
C THR A 147 -6.70 -10.65 10.97
N VAL A 148 -5.80 -10.16 11.82
CA VAL A 148 -5.07 -10.98 12.79
C VAL A 148 -5.69 -10.97 14.18
N GLU A 149 -6.49 -9.95 14.49
CA GLU A 149 -7.30 -9.86 15.69
C GLU A 149 -8.57 -9.07 15.37
N GLN A 150 -9.69 -9.52 15.91
CA GLN A 150 -10.94 -8.76 15.90
C GLN A 150 -11.57 -8.82 17.27
N ARG A 151 -12.01 -7.67 17.78
CA ARG A 151 -12.64 -7.55 19.09
C ARG A 151 -13.80 -6.58 19.02
N ASP A 152 -14.98 -7.05 19.41
CA ASP A 152 -16.17 -6.20 19.51
C ASP A 152 -15.98 -5.14 20.61
N LEU A 153 -16.47 -3.93 20.35
CA LEU A 153 -16.37 -2.77 21.25
C LEU A 153 -17.72 -2.48 21.95
N ARG A 154 -18.82 -3.03 21.41
CA ARG A 154 -20.18 -2.90 21.98
C ARG A 154 -20.95 -4.18 21.74
#